data_59251ee2f72c3b6206fb9074bd1cc8db
#
_entry.id   59251ee2f72c3b6206fb9074bd1cc8db
#
_cell.length_a   1.000
_cell.length_b   1.000
_cell.length_c   1.000
_cell.angle_alpha   90.00
_cell.angle_beta   90.00
_cell.angle_gamma   90.00
#
_symmetry.space_group_name_H-M   'P 1'
#
loop_
_entity.id
_entity.type
_entity.pdbx_description
1 polymer ?
#
loop_
_entity_poly.entity_id
_entity_poly.type
_entity_poly.pdbx_seq_one_letter_code
_entity_poly.pdbx_strand_id
1 'polypeptide(L)'
;MSFSISGKTAIVTGGANGIGLAIGRHFADKGANVMFADMDEARLVKELGENKEDSNIRYFAGDLREKLTLANLLSATIDAFDQVDILINASRQVVPSDPLNPDDDAVEMLLQQNLMTSLRLTQLVAKRMIKQAEGREKGMAGTIVNMSSIAARRTHPDLLAYSVSTAALDQMTRSLAVALAPHRIRVNAVAFGSVMSASLKDTLRDNRSFRSDIEEHTPLGRIASPTELAEAVQYLSCDGSGFMTGQIMTVDGGRSLLDPVAAPAH
;
A
#
# COMPACT_ATOMS: atom_id res chain seq x y z
N MET A 1 6.82 -22.93 -6.00
CA MET A 1 5.40 -22.63 -6.32
C MET A 1 5.29 -21.15 -6.67
N SER A 2 4.67 -20.80 -7.79
CA SER A 2 4.68 -19.42 -8.35
C SER A 2 3.97 -18.36 -7.47
N PHE A 3 3.09 -18.78 -6.56
CA PHE A 3 2.35 -17.87 -5.66
C PHE A 3 2.97 -17.74 -4.26
N SER A 4 4.08 -18.42 -3.98
CA SER A 4 4.76 -18.35 -2.69
C SER A 4 5.57 -17.06 -2.57
N ILE A 5 5.56 -16.48 -1.36
CA ILE A 5 6.44 -15.41 -0.91
C ILE A 5 7.32 -15.87 0.27
N SER A 6 7.30 -17.17 0.58
CA SER A 6 8.09 -17.74 1.68
C SER A 6 9.57 -17.47 1.49
N GLY A 7 10.26 -17.04 2.54
CA GLY A 7 11.66 -16.69 2.54
C GLY A 7 12.00 -15.35 1.89
N LYS A 8 11.03 -14.63 1.30
CA LYS A 8 11.22 -13.25 0.83
C LYS A 8 11.14 -12.26 1.98
N THR A 9 11.85 -11.15 1.88
CA THR A 9 11.82 -10.07 2.86
C THR A 9 11.00 -8.90 2.34
N ALA A 10 10.00 -8.47 3.10
CA ALA A 10 9.09 -7.39 2.78
C ALA A 10 9.23 -6.22 3.77
N ILE A 11 9.28 -4.99 3.25
CA ILE A 11 9.00 -3.77 4.01
C ILE A 11 7.53 -3.41 3.78
N VAL A 12 6.77 -3.19 4.86
CA VAL A 12 5.36 -2.77 4.81
C VAL A 12 5.20 -1.49 5.62
N THR A 13 4.93 -0.36 4.94
CA THR A 13 4.68 0.94 5.60
C THR A 13 3.22 1.07 6.03
N GLY A 14 2.94 1.93 7.04
CA GLY A 14 1.61 2.00 7.65
C GLY A 14 1.28 0.73 8.43
N GLY A 15 2.30 0.11 9.05
CA GLY A 15 2.24 -1.22 9.64
C GLY A 15 1.62 -1.31 11.03
N ALA A 16 1.36 -0.19 11.70
CA ALA A 16 0.79 -0.18 13.05
C ALA A 16 -0.72 -0.48 13.08
N ASN A 17 -1.42 -0.32 11.96
CA ASN A 17 -2.87 -0.51 11.94
C ASN A 17 -3.44 -0.84 10.54
N GLY A 18 -4.75 -1.11 10.50
CA GLY A 18 -5.54 -1.18 9.28
C GLY A 18 -4.99 -2.12 8.21
N ILE A 19 -4.86 -1.59 7.00
CA ILE A 19 -4.51 -2.40 5.82
C ILE A 19 -3.04 -2.81 5.84
N GLY A 20 -2.11 -1.91 6.21
CA GLY A 20 -0.68 -2.23 6.28
C GLY A 20 -0.41 -3.36 7.29
N LEU A 21 -1.01 -3.28 8.49
CA LEU A 21 -0.92 -4.34 9.50
C LEU A 21 -1.46 -5.68 8.98
N ALA A 22 -2.63 -5.66 8.31
CA ALA A 22 -3.23 -6.88 7.76
C ALA A 22 -2.37 -7.52 6.66
N ILE A 23 -1.80 -6.72 5.76
CA ILE A 23 -0.89 -7.20 4.70
C ILE A 23 0.36 -7.81 5.33
N GLY A 24 1.00 -7.10 6.28
CA GLY A 24 2.23 -7.59 6.90
C GLY A 24 2.01 -8.89 7.67
N ARG A 25 0.94 -9.01 8.45
CA ARG A 25 0.58 -10.26 9.15
C ARG A 25 0.33 -11.40 8.17
N HIS A 26 -0.44 -11.15 7.13
CA HIS A 26 -0.68 -12.14 6.08
C HIS A 26 0.63 -12.61 5.43
N PHE A 27 1.56 -11.71 5.15
CA PHE A 27 2.86 -12.06 4.57
C PHE A 27 3.71 -12.91 5.54
N ALA A 28 3.73 -12.53 6.82
CA ALA A 28 4.43 -13.30 7.87
C ALA A 28 3.85 -14.70 8.01
N ASP A 29 2.52 -14.87 8.00
CA ASP A 29 1.82 -16.16 8.02
C ASP A 29 2.12 -17.00 6.78
N LYS A 30 2.47 -16.39 5.66
CA LYS A 30 2.93 -17.06 4.43
C LYS A 30 4.44 -17.33 4.39
N GLY A 31 5.14 -17.11 5.51
CA GLY A 31 6.55 -17.42 5.67
C GLY A 31 7.51 -16.38 5.11
N ALA A 32 7.05 -15.16 4.84
CA ALA A 32 7.92 -14.03 4.53
C ALA A 32 8.52 -13.43 5.81
N ASN A 33 9.70 -12.83 5.71
CA ASN A 33 10.22 -11.90 6.69
C ASN A 33 9.58 -10.54 6.48
N VAL A 34 9.11 -9.89 7.54
CA VAL A 34 8.38 -8.63 7.42
C VAL A 34 8.93 -7.57 8.37
N MET A 35 9.37 -6.46 7.80
CA MET A 35 9.66 -5.22 8.52
C MET A 35 8.45 -4.30 8.44
N PHE A 36 7.71 -4.17 9.55
CA PHE A 36 6.61 -3.22 9.67
C PHE A 36 7.18 -1.83 9.99
N ALA A 37 6.75 -0.80 9.26
CA ALA A 37 7.19 0.56 9.49
C ALA A 37 5.99 1.49 9.73
N ASP A 38 6.03 2.23 10.83
CA ASP A 38 5.02 3.21 11.20
C ASP A 38 5.62 4.27 12.15
N MET A 39 4.96 5.40 12.31
CA MET A 39 5.35 6.41 13.30
C MET A 39 4.79 6.12 14.70
N ASP A 40 3.76 5.30 14.82
CA ASP A 40 3.10 4.93 16.08
C ASP A 40 3.78 3.71 16.72
N GLU A 41 4.88 3.94 17.43
CA GLU A 41 5.64 2.89 18.10
C GLU A 41 4.81 2.13 19.14
N ALA A 42 4.02 2.86 19.94
CA ALA A 42 3.20 2.23 20.99
C ALA A 42 2.22 1.21 20.40
N ARG A 43 1.67 1.52 19.23
CA ARG A 43 0.76 0.64 18.53
C ARG A 43 1.49 -0.52 17.85
N LEU A 44 2.68 -0.28 17.26
CA LEU A 44 3.53 -1.36 16.74
C LEU A 44 3.84 -2.40 17.84
N VAL A 45 4.28 -1.95 19.00
CA VAL A 45 4.57 -2.83 20.15
C VAL A 45 3.32 -3.59 20.60
N LYS A 46 2.19 -2.90 20.72
CA LYS A 46 0.91 -3.52 21.10
C LYS A 46 0.46 -4.62 20.15
N GLU A 47 0.61 -4.39 18.84
CA GLU A 47 0.10 -5.30 17.80
C GLU A 47 1.09 -6.44 17.47
N LEU A 48 2.40 -6.20 17.55
CA LEU A 48 3.43 -7.13 17.09
C LEU A 48 4.25 -7.73 18.24
N GLY A 49 4.18 -7.14 19.45
CA GLY A 49 5.08 -7.45 20.56
C GLY A 49 6.46 -6.80 20.39
N GLU A 50 7.38 -7.14 21.26
CA GLU A 50 8.77 -6.66 21.15
C GLU A 50 9.53 -7.38 20.01
N ASN A 51 10.48 -6.68 19.40
CA ASN A 51 11.38 -7.27 18.39
C ASN A 51 12.21 -8.42 19.00
N LYS A 52 12.20 -9.59 18.34
CA LYS A 52 12.96 -10.77 18.74
C LYS A 52 13.89 -11.20 17.62
N GLU A 53 15.13 -11.54 17.93
CA GLU A 53 16.15 -11.88 16.91
C GLU A 53 15.76 -13.01 15.95
N ASP A 54 15.11 -14.05 16.45
CA ASP A 54 14.71 -15.22 15.64
C ASP A 54 13.31 -15.11 15.00
N SER A 55 12.65 -13.95 15.10
CA SER A 55 11.30 -13.77 14.53
C SER A 55 11.37 -13.31 13.07
N ASN A 56 10.49 -13.83 12.22
CA ASN A 56 10.27 -13.29 10.87
C ASN A 56 9.47 -11.97 10.86
N ILE A 57 9.14 -11.43 12.02
CA ILE A 57 8.47 -10.16 12.22
C ILE A 57 9.41 -9.21 12.95
N ARG A 58 9.59 -8.02 12.39
CA ARG A 58 10.29 -6.88 13.00
C ARG A 58 9.48 -5.63 12.77
N TYR A 59 9.69 -4.63 13.59
CA TYR A 59 9.14 -3.31 13.34
C TYR A 59 10.20 -2.22 13.48
N PHE A 60 9.93 -1.12 12.79
CA PHE A 60 10.71 0.11 12.82
C PHE A 60 9.75 1.28 13.05
N ALA A 61 10.00 2.05 14.11
CA ALA A 61 9.21 3.24 14.44
C ALA A 61 9.89 4.50 13.91
N GLY A 62 9.17 5.34 13.17
CA GLY A 62 9.70 6.60 12.70
C GLY A 62 8.83 7.30 11.65
N ASP A 63 9.03 8.60 11.54
CA ASP A 63 8.35 9.44 10.56
C ASP A 63 8.99 9.27 9.17
N LEU A 64 8.29 8.57 8.28
CA LEU A 64 8.78 8.28 6.93
C LEU A 64 8.81 9.50 5.99
N ARG A 65 8.33 10.68 6.42
CA ARG A 65 8.51 11.94 5.67
C ARG A 65 9.97 12.41 5.74
N GLU A 66 10.69 11.99 6.76
CA GLU A 66 12.08 12.36 7.01
C GLU A 66 13.05 11.47 6.22
N LYS A 67 13.95 12.08 5.43
CA LYS A 67 14.90 11.34 4.58
C LYS A 67 15.80 10.40 5.35
N LEU A 68 16.27 10.83 6.53
CA LEU A 68 17.16 10.01 7.35
C LEU A 68 16.43 8.79 7.92
N THR A 69 15.16 8.95 8.29
CA THR A 69 14.31 7.86 8.77
C THR A 69 14.13 6.77 7.70
N LEU A 70 13.96 7.16 6.43
CA LEU A 70 13.87 6.20 5.32
C LEU A 70 15.16 5.37 5.16
N ALA A 71 16.33 6.01 5.28
CA ALA A 71 17.62 5.33 5.21
C ALA A 71 17.80 4.37 6.41
N ASN A 72 17.41 4.80 7.60
CA ASN A 72 17.48 3.99 8.83
C ASN A 72 16.52 2.78 8.75
N LEU A 73 15.31 2.94 8.20
CA LEU A 73 14.39 1.83 7.95
C LEU A 73 15.01 0.76 7.04
N LEU A 74 15.62 1.20 5.92
CA LEU A 74 16.29 0.26 5.02
C LEU A 74 17.46 -0.44 5.72
N SER A 75 18.31 0.28 6.45
CA SER A 75 19.42 -0.31 7.22
C SER A 75 18.90 -1.32 8.24
N ALA A 76 17.92 -0.97 9.06
CA ALA A 76 17.32 -1.88 10.04
C ALA A 76 16.71 -3.14 9.40
N THR A 77 16.16 -3.02 8.19
CA THR A 77 15.65 -4.18 7.43
C THR A 77 16.79 -5.11 7.01
N ILE A 78 17.88 -4.52 6.50
CA ILE A 78 19.04 -5.31 6.05
C ILE A 78 19.76 -5.96 7.24
N ASP A 79 19.89 -5.24 8.35
CA ASP A 79 20.50 -5.77 9.58
C ASP A 79 19.70 -6.93 10.16
N ALA A 80 18.36 -6.90 10.03
CA ALA A 80 17.48 -7.95 10.52
C ALA A 80 17.37 -9.17 9.60
N PHE A 81 17.44 -8.98 8.27
CA PHE A 81 17.05 -9.99 7.28
C PHE A 81 17.99 -10.12 6.08
N ASP A 82 19.12 -9.41 6.04
CA ASP A 82 20.17 -9.41 5.00
C ASP A 82 19.72 -8.86 3.64
N GLN A 83 18.44 -8.89 3.30
CA GLN A 83 17.89 -8.56 1.99
C GLN A 83 16.56 -7.83 2.07
N VAL A 84 16.13 -7.27 0.92
CA VAL A 84 14.77 -6.76 0.70
C VAL A 84 14.30 -7.15 -0.70
N ASP A 85 13.17 -7.85 -0.80
CA ASP A 85 12.61 -8.37 -2.05
C ASP A 85 11.30 -7.68 -2.42
N ILE A 86 10.54 -7.21 -1.41
CA ILE A 86 9.20 -6.67 -1.56
C ILE A 86 9.10 -5.34 -0.81
N LEU A 87 8.54 -4.32 -1.46
CA LEU A 87 8.15 -3.07 -0.81
C LEU A 87 6.64 -2.85 -0.97
N ILE A 88 5.94 -2.68 0.15
CA ILE A 88 4.53 -2.31 0.18
C ILE A 88 4.41 -0.89 0.75
N ASN A 89 4.11 0.08 -0.11
CA ASN A 89 3.81 1.44 0.28
C ASN A 89 2.34 1.54 0.69
N ALA A 90 2.04 1.33 1.98
CA ALA A 90 0.68 1.36 2.53
C ALA A 90 0.45 2.49 3.56
N SER A 91 1.49 3.25 3.91
CA SER A 91 1.35 4.45 4.74
C SER A 91 0.62 5.54 3.95
N ARG A 92 -0.54 5.95 4.45
CA ARG A 92 -1.36 6.99 3.81
C ARG A 92 -2.23 7.72 4.82
N GLN A 93 -2.61 8.94 4.44
CA GLN A 93 -3.62 9.72 5.14
C GLN A 93 -4.79 10.03 4.20
N VAL A 94 -5.96 10.18 4.79
CA VAL A 94 -7.19 10.65 4.14
C VAL A 94 -7.72 11.77 5.02
N VAL A 95 -7.81 12.97 4.47
CA VAL A 95 -8.40 14.13 5.15
C VAL A 95 -9.40 14.79 4.21
N PRO A 96 -10.48 15.35 4.72
CA PRO A 96 -11.35 16.24 3.95
C PRO A 96 -10.56 17.45 3.43
N SER A 97 -10.99 18.01 2.32
CA SER A 97 -10.41 19.22 1.73
C SER A 97 -11.52 20.13 1.19
N ASP A 98 -11.37 21.43 1.39
CA ASP A 98 -12.30 22.43 0.87
C ASP A 98 -11.79 22.98 -0.48
N PRO A 99 -12.43 22.62 -1.61
CA PRO A 99 -11.96 23.03 -2.94
C PRO A 99 -12.08 24.55 -3.21
N LEU A 100 -12.79 25.29 -2.37
CA LEU A 100 -12.97 26.74 -2.52
C LEU A 100 -12.14 27.56 -1.54
N ASN A 101 -11.46 26.92 -0.59
CA ASN A 101 -10.58 27.59 0.35
C ASN A 101 -9.14 27.63 -0.19
N PRO A 102 -8.60 28.79 -0.61
CA PRO A 102 -7.23 28.90 -1.11
C PRO A 102 -6.15 28.69 -0.01
N ASP A 103 -6.54 28.75 1.26
CA ASP A 103 -5.66 28.54 2.40
C ASP A 103 -5.67 27.07 2.91
N ASP A 104 -6.41 26.17 2.24
CA ASP A 104 -6.42 24.74 2.56
C ASP A 104 -5.15 24.07 2.00
N ASP A 105 -4.25 23.64 2.89
CA ASP A 105 -2.97 23.00 2.57
C ASP A 105 -3.08 21.46 2.40
N ALA A 106 -4.29 20.91 2.41
CA ALA A 106 -4.52 19.46 2.37
C ALA A 106 -3.91 18.80 1.11
N VAL A 107 -3.86 19.50 -0.03
CA VAL A 107 -3.25 18.96 -1.27
C VAL A 107 -1.75 18.77 -1.10
N GLU A 108 -1.03 19.80 -0.64
CA GLU A 108 0.41 19.75 -0.39
C GLU A 108 0.74 18.71 0.67
N MET A 109 0.00 18.69 1.77
CA MET A 109 0.19 17.73 2.86
C MET A 109 0.00 16.29 2.36
N LEU A 110 -1.07 15.99 1.62
CA LEU A 110 -1.32 14.64 1.13
C LEU A 110 -0.37 14.24 -0.01
N LEU A 111 0.07 15.17 -0.85
CA LEU A 111 1.15 14.89 -1.81
C LEU A 111 2.46 14.53 -1.08
N GLN A 112 2.81 15.26 -0.02
CA GLN A 112 4.01 14.94 0.77
C GLN A 112 3.87 13.57 1.45
N GLN A 113 2.74 13.29 2.08
CA GLN A 113 2.51 12.06 2.86
C GLN A 113 2.30 10.83 1.95
N ASN A 114 1.39 10.90 0.97
CA ASN A 114 0.95 9.73 0.22
C ASN A 114 1.82 9.46 -1.02
N LEU A 115 2.40 10.51 -1.63
CA LEU A 115 3.18 10.39 -2.86
C LEU A 115 4.69 10.45 -2.61
N MET A 116 5.17 11.57 -1.99
CA MET A 116 6.62 11.82 -1.90
C MET A 116 7.32 10.84 -0.96
N THR A 117 6.66 10.43 0.12
CA THR A 117 7.18 9.39 1.02
C THR A 117 7.34 8.06 0.25
N SER A 118 6.31 7.63 -0.47
CA SER A 118 6.34 6.41 -1.30
C SER A 118 7.40 6.48 -2.39
N LEU A 119 7.55 7.62 -3.07
CA LEU A 119 8.58 7.82 -4.09
C LEU A 119 10.00 7.68 -3.51
N ARG A 120 10.29 8.41 -2.43
CA ARG A 120 11.63 8.41 -1.81
C ARG A 120 12.02 7.03 -1.29
N LEU A 121 11.11 6.34 -0.60
CA LEU A 121 11.36 4.98 -0.11
C LEU A 121 11.56 4.01 -1.28
N THR A 122 10.72 4.09 -2.32
CA THR A 122 10.86 3.29 -3.55
C THR A 122 12.25 3.47 -4.18
N GLN A 123 12.73 4.71 -4.29
CA GLN A 123 14.06 4.99 -4.86
C GLN A 123 15.21 4.37 -4.05
N LEU A 124 15.13 4.41 -2.72
CA LEU A 124 16.14 3.82 -1.83
C LEU A 124 16.12 2.29 -1.92
N VAL A 125 14.93 1.69 -1.80
CA VAL A 125 14.75 0.24 -1.82
C VAL A 125 15.11 -0.33 -3.20
N ALA A 126 14.71 0.33 -4.30
CA ALA A 126 15.06 -0.11 -5.65
C ALA A 126 16.58 -0.12 -5.88
N LYS A 127 17.33 0.89 -5.40
CA LYS A 127 18.80 0.89 -5.46
C LYS A 127 19.39 -0.32 -4.72
N ARG A 128 18.85 -0.67 -3.56
CA ARG A 128 19.29 -1.86 -2.82
C ARG A 128 18.95 -3.15 -3.57
N MET A 129 17.73 -3.28 -4.10
CA MET A 129 17.32 -4.44 -4.90
C MET A 129 18.22 -4.64 -6.12
N ILE A 130 18.59 -3.57 -6.83
CA ILE A 130 19.53 -3.61 -7.95
C ILE A 130 20.89 -4.15 -7.50
N LYS A 131 21.44 -3.60 -6.41
CA LYS A 131 22.73 -4.03 -5.84
C LYS A 131 22.70 -5.51 -5.41
N GLN A 132 21.62 -5.97 -4.79
CA GLN A 132 21.45 -7.38 -4.41
C GLN A 132 21.40 -8.34 -5.60
N ALA A 133 20.94 -7.84 -6.75
CA ALA A 133 20.78 -8.62 -7.97
C ALA A 133 22.04 -8.62 -8.86
N GLU A 134 23.11 -7.92 -8.48
CA GLU A 134 24.40 -7.94 -9.19
C GLU A 134 24.93 -9.38 -9.26
N GLY A 135 25.39 -9.78 -10.45
CA GLY A 135 25.86 -11.15 -10.71
C GLY A 135 24.77 -12.21 -10.89
N ARG A 136 23.48 -11.90 -10.69
CA ARG A 136 22.37 -12.80 -11.00
C ARG A 136 21.82 -12.52 -12.39
N GLU A 137 21.96 -13.46 -13.32
CA GLU A 137 21.51 -13.29 -14.71
C GLU A 137 19.99 -13.46 -14.88
N LYS A 138 19.33 -14.21 -14.01
CA LYS A 138 17.91 -14.58 -14.12
C LYS A 138 17.12 -14.26 -12.85
N GLY A 139 15.80 -14.22 -12.97
CA GLY A 139 14.85 -13.96 -11.89
C GLY A 139 14.62 -12.48 -11.64
N MET A 140 13.58 -12.18 -10.88
CA MET A 140 13.24 -10.81 -10.48
C MET A 140 14.22 -10.30 -9.42
N ALA A 141 14.58 -9.02 -9.50
CA ALA A 141 15.38 -8.35 -8.48
C ALA A 141 14.53 -7.88 -7.30
N GLY A 142 13.25 -7.59 -7.56
CA GLY A 142 12.30 -7.18 -6.53
C GLY A 142 10.94 -6.81 -7.09
N THR A 143 10.00 -6.53 -6.18
CA THR A 143 8.69 -6.02 -6.53
C THR A 143 8.23 -4.94 -5.55
N ILE A 144 7.51 -3.95 -6.08
CA ILE A 144 7.00 -2.81 -5.35
C ILE A 144 5.49 -2.73 -5.59
N VAL A 145 4.70 -2.65 -4.52
CA VAL A 145 3.25 -2.50 -4.60
C VAL A 145 2.83 -1.24 -3.84
N ASN A 146 2.20 -0.32 -4.55
CA ASN A 146 1.65 0.91 -3.98
C ASN A 146 0.17 0.72 -3.63
N MET A 147 -0.24 1.13 -2.43
CA MET A 147 -1.65 1.08 -2.03
C MET A 147 -2.35 2.37 -2.47
N SER A 148 -3.09 2.28 -3.56
CA SER A 148 -3.88 3.36 -4.16
C SER A 148 -5.35 3.28 -3.72
N SER A 149 -6.23 4.01 -4.38
CA SER A 149 -7.66 4.06 -4.08
C SER A 149 -8.49 4.20 -5.36
N ILE A 150 -9.74 3.75 -5.31
CA ILE A 150 -10.73 4.10 -6.36
C ILE A 150 -10.97 5.61 -6.43
N ALA A 151 -10.65 6.36 -5.37
CA ALA A 151 -10.72 7.83 -5.35
C ALA A 151 -9.84 8.51 -6.42
N ALA A 152 -8.83 7.80 -6.96
CA ALA A 152 -8.07 8.26 -8.12
C ALA A 152 -8.90 8.39 -9.40
N ARG A 153 -10.11 7.76 -9.45
CA ARG A 153 -10.97 7.69 -10.64
C ARG A 153 -12.43 8.03 -10.34
N ARG A 154 -12.86 7.91 -9.09
CA ARG A 154 -14.21 8.21 -8.60
C ARG A 154 -14.10 9.30 -7.54
N THR A 155 -14.49 10.49 -7.89
CA THR A 155 -14.33 11.67 -7.02
C THR A 155 -15.46 11.79 -6.01
N HIS A 156 -15.12 12.35 -4.85
CA HIS A 156 -16.07 12.83 -3.85
C HIS A 156 -15.78 14.31 -3.59
N PRO A 157 -16.79 15.18 -3.42
CA PRO A 157 -16.58 16.62 -3.25
C PRO A 157 -15.56 16.98 -2.18
N ASP A 158 -15.61 16.29 -1.03
CA ASP A 158 -14.75 16.57 0.13
C ASP A 158 -13.35 15.89 0.05
N LEU A 159 -13.04 15.18 -1.03
CA LEU A 159 -11.81 14.39 -1.15
C LEU A 159 -10.89 14.86 -2.31
N LEU A 160 -10.91 16.14 -2.66
CA LEU A 160 -10.06 16.69 -3.71
C LEU A 160 -8.59 16.33 -3.49
N ALA A 161 -8.03 16.66 -2.33
CA ALA A 161 -6.63 16.44 -2.01
C ALA A 161 -6.26 14.94 -2.04
N TYR A 162 -7.12 14.08 -1.50
CA TYR A 162 -6.91 12.63 -1.52
C TYR A 162 -6.98 12.05 -2.94
N SER A 163 -7.95 12.48 -3.74
CA SER A 163 -8.09 12.06 -5.14
C SER A 163 -6.89 12.46 -5.99
N VAL A 164 -6.40 13.69 -5.83
CA VAL A 164 -5.19 14.19 -6.51
C VAL A 164 -3.96 13.37 -6.11
N SER A 165 -3.73 13.14 -4.80
CA SER A 165 -2.56 12.40 -4.32
C SER A 165 -2.57 10.94 -4.78
N THR A 166 -3.73 10.28 -4.81
CA THR A 166 -3.84 8.89 -5.28
C THR A 166 -3.74 8.76 -6.79
N ALA A 167 -4.28 9.72 -7.56
CA ALA A 167 -4.10 9.77 -9.01
C ALA A 167 -2.62 9.98 -9.40
N ALA A 168 -1.92 10.86 -8.67
CA ALA A 168 -0.49 11.05 -8.84
C ALA A 168 0.32 9.78 -8.50
N LEU A 169 -0.08 9.03 -7.46
CA LEU A 169 0.51 7.73 -7.09
C LEU A 169 0.32 6.68 -8.19
N ASP A 170 -0.86 6.63 -8.83
CA ASP A 170 -1.13 5.76 -9.97
C ASP A 170 -0.19 6.06 -11.14
N GLN A 171 0.01 7.34 -11.46
CA GLN A 171 0.92 7.73 -12.54
C GLN A 171 2.39 7.49 -12.17
N MET A 172 2.79 7.76 -10.93
CA MET A 172 4.12 7.41 -10.42
C MET A 172 4.39 5.91 -10.55
N THR A 173 3.41 5.07 -10.24
CA THR A 173 3.50 3.59 -10.39
C THR A 173 3.84 3.22 -11.83
N ARG A 174 3.15 3.77 -12.83
CA ARG A 174 3.41 3.50 -14.26
C ARG A 174 4.81 3.97 -14.69
N SER A 175 5.18 5.17 -14.27
CA SER A 175 6.48 5.76 -14.63
C SER A 175 7.64 4.95 -14.04
N LEU A 176 7.54 4.56 -12.75
CA LEU A 176 8.55 3.73 -12.10
C LEU A 176 8.59 2.30 -12.65
N ALA A 177 7.46 1.74 -13.06
CA ALA A 177 7.40 0.43 -13.71
C ALA A 177 8.25 0.39 -14.98
N VAL A 178 8.13 1.41 -15.83
CA VAL A 178 8.95 1.53 -17.05
C VAL A 178 10.43 1.75 -16.72
N ALA A 179 10.71 2.66 -15.78
CA ALA A 179 12.08 3.02 -15.42
C ALA A 179 12.85 1.88 -14.75
N LEU A 180 12.18 1.03 -13.96
CA LEU A 180 12.79 -0.03 -13.18
C LEU A 180 12.73 -1.42 -13.86
N ALA A 181 11.98 -1.58 -14.95
CA ALA A 181 11.88 -2.83 -15.70
C ALA A 181 13.25 -3.35 -16.22
N PRO A 182 14.16 -2.50 -16.75
CA PRO A 182 15.51 -2.96 -17.15
C PRO A 182 16.31 -3.56 -16.00
N HIS A 183 15.99 -3.19 -14.76
CA HIS A 183 16.60 -3.71 -13.53
C HIS A 183 15.86 -4.92 -12.96
N ARG A 184 14.88 -5.48 -13.69
CA ARG A 184 14.07 -6.64 -13.26
C ARG A 184 13.29 -6.37 -11.95
N ILE A 185 12.84 -5.14 -11.75
CA ILE A 185 11.96 -4.72 -10.66
C ILE A 185 10.59 -4.41 -11.25
N ARG A 186 9.55 -5.02 -10.69
CA ARG A 186 8.16 -4.73 -11.06
C ARG A 186 7.59 -3.69 -10.10
N VAL A 187 6.76 -2.80 -10.62
CA VAL A 187 6.05 -1.81 -9.82
C VAL A 187 4.58 -1.82 -10.23
N ASN A 188 3.70 -2.15 -9.29
CA ASN A 188 2.25 -2.17 -9.50
C ASN A 188 1.54 -1.42 -8.37
N ALA A 189 0.24 -1.20 -8.51
CA ALA A 189 -0.60 -0.67 -7.43
C ALA A 189 -1.88 -1.48 -7.27
N VAL A 190 -2.44 -1.43 -6.06
CA VAL A 190 -3.80 -1.91 -5.77
C VAL A 190 -4.66 -0.68 -5.47
N ALA A 191 -5.62 -0.37 -6.35
CA ALA A 191 -6.65 0.63 -6.13
C ALA A 191 -7.84 -0.08 -5.47
N PHE A 192 -8.09 0.19 -4.20
CA PHE A 192 -9.16 -0.47 -3.49
C PHE A 192 -10.30 0.48 -3.13
N GLY A 193 -11.48 -0.08 -2.97
CA GLY A 193 -12.68 0.59 -2.51
C GLY A 193 -12.83 0.52 -1.01
N SER A 194 -14.05 0.30 -0.51
CA SER A 194 -14.30 0.14 0.92
C SER A 194 -13.81 -1.20 1.41
N VAL A 195 -12.86 -1.17 2.34
CA VAL A 195 -12.32 -2.32 3.07
C VAL A 195 -12.49 -2.06 4.56
N MET A 196 -12.92 -3.05 5.33
CA MET A 196 -13.20 -2.95 6.75
C MET A 196 -11.92 -2.75 7.58
N SER A 197 -11.31 -1.57 7.44
CA SER A 197 -10.19 -1.13 8.27
C SER A 197 -10.66 -0.61 9.64
N ALA A 198 -9.73 -0.38 10.56
CA ALA A 198 -10.05 0.21 11.86
C ALA A 198 -10.70 1.59 11.69
N SER A 199 -10.14 2.46 10.83
CA SER A 199 -10.69 3.80 10.58
C SER A 199 -12.10 3.74 9.96
N LEU A 200 -12.35 2.83 9.03
CA LEU A 200 -13.70 2.66 8.48
C LEU A 200 -14.69 2.17 9.54
N LYS A 201 -14.28 1.24 10.42
CA LYS A 201 -15.14 0.79 11.54
C LYS A 201 -15.56 1.96 12.44
N ASP A 202 -14.63 2.86 12.75
CA ASP A 202 -14.93 4.05 13.57
C ASP A 202 -15.91 4.98 12.84
N THR A 203 -15.66 5.27 11.55
CA THR A 203 -16.58 6.07 10.72
C THR A 203 -17.98 5.45 10.63
N LEU A 204 -18.08 4.13 10.47
CA LEU A 204 -19.37 3.43 10.39
C LEU A 204 -20.11 3.35 11.74
N ARG A 205 -19.38 3.40 12.86
CA ARG A 205 -19.99 3.50 14.19
C ARG A 205 -20.66 4.85 14.38
N ASP A 206 -20.02 5.90 13.92
CA ASP A 206 -20.51 7.27 14.07
C ASP A 206 -21.59 7.61 13.02
N ASN A 207 -21.62 6.91 11.87
CA ASN A 207 -22.55 7.14 10.77
C ASN A 207 -23.13 5.82 10.25
N ARG A 208 -24.19 5.33 10.91
CA ARG A 208 -24.76 4.00 10.63
C ARG A 208 -25.31 3.82 9.20
N SER A 209 -25.81 4.91 8.57
CA SER A 209 -26.32 4.89 7.20
C SER A 209 -25.24 4.67 6.16
N PHE A 210 -23.96 4.99 6.47
CA PHE A 210 -22.86 4.83 5.51
C PHE A 210 -22.60 3.36 5.15
N ARG A 211 -22.89 2.43 6.06
CA ARG A 211 -22.73 1.00 5.76
C ARG A 211 -23.70 0.56 4.65
N SER A 212 -25.00 0.82 4.79
CA SER A 212 -25.99 0.46 3.78
C SER A 212 -25.69 1.14 2.44
N ASP A 213 -25.34 2.42 2.48
CA ASP A 213 -24.97 3.17 1.27
C ASP A 213 -23.77 2.54 0.52
N ILE A 214 -22.70 2.16 1.25
CA ILE A 214 -21.55 1.48 0.67
C ILE A 214 -21.95 0.11 0.09
N GLU A 215 -22.73 -0.67 0.81
CA GLU A 215 -23.14 -2.02 0.40
C GLU A 215 -24.09 -1.98 -0.81
N GLU A 216 -25.02 -1.05 -0.85
CA GLU A 216 -25.96 -0.83 -1.98
C GLU A 216 -25.24 -0.38 -3.25
N HIS A 217 -24.17 0.45 -3.12
CA HIS A 217 -23.36 0.91 -4.25
C HIS A 217 -22.16 0.00 -4.55
N THR A 218 -22.10 -1.20 -3.99
CA THR A 218 -21.09 -2.21 -4.29
C THR A 218 -21.78 -3.43 -4.90
N PRO A 219 -21.56 -3.79 -6.18
CA PRO A 219 -22.22 -4.92 -6.84
C PRO A 219 -22.12 -6.24 -6.07
N LEU A 220 -21.00 -6.50 -5.35
CA LEU A 220 -20.88 -7.68 -4.48
C LEU A 220 -21.64 -7.55 -3.15
N GLY A 221 -22.35 -6.43 -2.90
CA GLY A 221 -23.29 -6.24 -1.78
C GLY A 221 -22.66 -6.22 -0.39
N ARG A 222 -21.35 -5.97 -0.29
CA ARG A 222 -20.63 -5.99 1.00
C ARG A 222 -19.35 -5.15 0.99
N ILE A 223 -18.86 -4.86 2.18
CA ILE A 223 -17.52 -4.29 2.38
C ILE A 223 -16.51 -5.45 2.42
N ALA A 224 -15.37 -5.29 1.75
CA ALA A 224 -14.31 -6.29 1.73
C ALA A 224 -13.62 -6.44 3.10
N SER A 225 -13.10 -7.63 3.38
CA SER A 225 -12.21 -7.86 4.51
C SER A 225 -10.78 -7.40 4.19
N PRO A 226 -9.96 -7.03 5.19
CA PRO A 226 -8.54 -6.74 4.98
C PRO A 226 -7.75 -7.90 4.38
N THR A 227 -8.15 -9.15 4.67
CA THR A 227 -7.50 -10.36 4.16
C THR A 227 -7.65 -10.48 2.64
N GLU A 228 -8.85 -10.19 2.09
CA GLU A 228 -9.08 -10.24 0.63
C GLU A 228 -8.16 -9.26 -0.10
N LEU A 229 -7.88 -8.11 0.51
CA LEU A 229 -6.93 -7.15 -0.05
C LEU A 229 -5.48 -7.65 0.08
N ALA A 230 -5.12 -8.24 1.21
CA ALA A 230 -3.78 -8.80 1.45
C ALA A 230 -3.45 -9.93 0.45
N GLU A 231 -4.41 -10.77 0.08
CA GLU A 231 -4.26 -11.81 -0.95
C GLU A 231 -3.99 -11.21 -2.35
N ALA A 232 -4.68 -10.14 -2.72
CA ALA A 232 -4.42 -9.43 -3.97
C ALA A 232 -3.01 -8.81 -4.00
N VAL A 233 -2.55 -8.24 -2.88
CA VAL A 233 -1.20 -7.70 -2.73
C VAL A 233 -0.16 -8.83 -2.77
N GLN A 234 -0.41 -9.98 -2.14
CA GLN A 234 0.46 -11.16 -2.24
C GLN A 234 0.60 -11.62 -3.70
N TYR A 235 -0.50 -11.68 -4.46
CA TYR A 235 -0.44 -12.02 -5.88
C TYR A 235 0.49 -11.11 -6.67
N LEU A 236 0.41 -9.78 -6.47
CA LEU A 236 1.32 -8.84 -7.13
C LEU A 236 2.76 -8.95 -6.63
N SER A 237 2.98 -9.50 -5.43
CA SER A 237 4.30 -9.64 -4.79
C SER A 237 5.01 -10.95 -5.13
N CYS A 238 4.31 -11.95 -5.66
CA CYS A 238 4.86 -13.27 -5.96
C CYS A 238 5.33 -13.41 -7.42
N ASP A 239 5.97 -14.54 -7.72
CA ASP A 239 6.46 -14.84 -9.07
C ASP A 239 5.34 -15.15 -10.06
N GLY A 240 4.12 -15.50 -9.56
CA GLY A 240 2.92 -15.73 -10.38
C GLY A 240 2.47 -14.50 -11.17
N SER A 241 2.82 -13.30 -10.71
CA SER A 241 2.60 -12.03 -11.44
C SER A 241 3.84 -11.53 -12.18
N GLY A 242 4.81 -12.42 -12.50
CA GLY A 242 6.12 -12.07 -13.04
C GLY A 242 6.12 -11.28 -14.35
N PHE A 243 5.01 -11.30 -15.12
CA PHE A 243 4.88 -10.50 -16.36
C PHE A 243 3.95 -9.28 -16.20
N MET A 244 3.63 -8.90 -14.93
CA MET A 244 2.79 -7.74 -14.62
C MET A 244 3.63 -6.61 -14.03
N THR A 245 3.68 -5.48 -14.72
CA THR A 245 4.27 -4.22 -14.22
C THR A 245 3.48 -3.02 -14.73
N GLY A 246 3.43 -1.94 -13.97
CA GLY A 246 2.69 -0.71 -14.31
C GLY A 246 1.16 -0.85 -14.18
N GLN A 247 0.66 -1.95 -13.62
CA GLN A 247 -0.78 -2.18 -13.49
C GLN A 247 -1.34 -1.56 -12.21
N ILE A 248 -2.54 -1.02 -12.33
CA ILE A 248 -3.35 -0.55 -11.21
C ILE A 248 -4.51 -1.53 -11.07
N MET A 249 -4.31 -2.56 -10.23
CA MET A 249 -5.32 -3.58 -9.98
C MET A 249 -6.44 -3.02 -9.10
N THR A 250 -7.66 -3.06 -9.59
CA THR A 250 -8.83 -2.59 -8.82
C THR A 250 -9.42 -3.74 -7.99
N VAL A 251 -9.61 -3.48 -6.69
CA VAL A 251 -10.22 -4.41 -5.71
C VAL A 251 -11.30 -3.65 -4.96
N ASP A 252 -12.51 -3.61 -5.48
CA ASP A 252 -13.59 -2.75 -4.98
C ASP A 252 -15.00 -3.37 -5.04
N GLY A 253 -15.09 -4.67 -5.30
CA GLY A 253 -16.36 -5.37 -5.42
C GLY A 253 -17.25 -4.90 -6.60
N GLY A 254 -16.64 -4.25 -7.59
CA GLY A 254 -17.30 -3.71 -8.77
C GLY A 254 -17.82 -2.27 -8.60
N ARG A 255 -17.58 -1.63 -7.44
CA ARG A 255 -18.10 -0.30 -7.13
C ARG A 255 -17.75 0.76 -8.16
N SER A 256 -16.55 0.76 -8.72
CA SER A 256 -16.13 1.73 -9.73
C SER A 256 -16.74 1.49 -11.13
N LEU A 257 -17.41 0.36 -11.35
CA LEU A 257 -18.06 0.01 -12.61
C LEU A 257 -19.55 0.37 -12.63
N LEU A 258 -20.15 0.58 -11.45
CA LEU A 258 -21.57 0.86 -11.31
C LEU A 258 -21.91 2.24 -11.90
N ASP A 259 -22.91 2.26 -12.76
CA ASP A 259 -23.57 3.50 -13.17
C ASP A 259 -24.45 3.99 -12.02
N PRO A 260 -24.29 5.26 -11.54
CA PRO A 260 -25.12 5.79 -10.49
C PRO A 260 -26.58 6.06 -10.94
N VAL A 261 -26.86 6.04 -12.26
CA VAL A 261 -28.21 6.24 -12.81
C VAL A 261 -28.95 4.92 -12.85
N ALA A 262 -30.02 4.81 -12.08
CA ALA A 262 -30.82 3.58 -12.00
C ALA A 262 -31.67 3.31 -13.26
N ALA A 263 -31.92 4.31 -14.11
CA ALA A 263 -32.75 4.15 -15.31
C ALA A 263 -31.90 3.59 -16.47
N PRO A 264 -32.32 2.48 -17.13
CA PRO A 264 -31.63 1.94 -18.29
C PRO A 264 -31.95 2.79 -19.53
N ALA A 265 -31.45 4.03 -19.55
CA ALA A 265 -31.77 5.06 -20.54
C ALA A 265 -30.53 5.55 -21.31
N HIS A 266 -29.81 4.62 -21.96
CA HIS A 266 -28.66 4.93 -22.83
C HIS A 266 -29.06 4.93 -24.29
#